data_87ed2d914610d74ef20a21eeb0906fd0
#
_entry.id   87ed2d914610d74ef20a21eeb0906fd0
#
_cell.length_a   1.000
_cell.length_b   1.000
_cell.length_c   1.000
_cell.angle_alpha   90.00
_cell.angle_beta   90.00
_cell.angle_gamma   90.00
#
_symmetry.space_group_name_H-M   'P 1'
#
loop_
_entity.id
_entity.type
_entity.pdbx_description
1 polymer ?
#
loop_
_entity_poly.entity_id
_entity_poly.type
_entity_poly.pdbx_seq_one_letter_code
_entity_poly.pdbx_strand_id
1 'polypeptide(L)'
;MGKVKKFRFNARTLDDNVVKDGLESVNVLNGREPYFLVGGVATQGYLPTRCRRPTSDMDFALVRPLSKPDFREMVEPVRMYLHDMGYDTTAKTNNRSRSFALYLSKPLDDCLDCLCMEFVRRSPVAFEKHKKRLEREYEHARQKIVEGRETTYRASSPEDIAVPKLVRTINSIRRNPQLLQFIPPRLLSLSDEEVERRIDSIGEIRTEAVSNPGDPLLAGRLRLVSDIYDIRMLSELTGFNQEYFLRAERDWHDLNGNPEIRDRLFNIALPMFIGKPNA
;
A
#
# COMPACT_ATOMS: atom_id res chain seq x y z
N MET A 1 30.19 18.19 19.68
CA MET A 1 29.50 18.03 18.38
C MET A 1 28.76 16.70 18.41
N GLY A 2 27.42 16.72 18.56
CA GLY A 2 26.62 15.49 18.52
C GLY A 2 26.68 14.89 17.11
N LYS A 3 26.99 13.59 17.03
CA LYS A 3 26.91 12.86 15.76
C LYS A 3 25.48 12.98 15.21
N VAL A 4 25.32 13.52 14.00
CA VAL A 4 24.03 13.54 13.31
C VAL A 4 23.63 12.09 13.10
N LYS A 5 22.59 11.62 13.83
CA LYS A 5 22.07 10.27 13.68
C LYS A 5 21.51 10.12 12.25
N LYS A 6 21.93 9.09 11.54
CA LYS A 6 21.41 8.77 10.21
C LYS A 6 19.97 8.27 10.33
N PHE A 7 19.03 8.88 9.59
CA PHE A 7 17.68 8.36 9.46
C PHE A 7 17.69 7.10 8.61
N ARG A 8 17.09 6.04 9.11
CA ARG A 8 16.97 4.76 8.40
C ARG A 8 15.51 4.48 8.08
N PHE A 9 15.08 4.87 6.89
CA PHE A 9 13.79 4.47 6.32
C PHE A 9 13.96 3.12 5.63
N ASN A 10 13.84 2.04 6.38
CA ASN A 10 13.91 0.70 5.81
C ASN A 10 12.53 0.30 5.29
N ALA A 11 12.54 -0.48 4.21
CA ALA A 11 11.36 -1.23 3.84
C ALA A 11 11.06 -2.30 4.90
N ARG A 12 9.79 -2.44 5.28
CA ARG A 12 9.30 -3.19 6.43
C ARG A 12 8.23 -4.19 6.04
N THR A 13 8.10 -5.21 6.86
CA THR A 13 6.96 -6.12 6.80
C THR A 13 6.08 -5.98 8.04
N LEU A 14 4.91 -6.62 8.04
CA LEU A 14 4.02 -6.70 9.21
C LEU A 14 4.68 -7.37 10.43
N ASP A 15 5.78 -8.09 10.21
CA ASP A 15 6.49 -8.77 11.28
C ASP A 15 7.36 -7.81 12.11
N ASP A 16 7.70 -6.65 11.54
CA ASP A 16 8.50 -5.62 12.20
C ASP A 16 7.73 -4.92 13.34
N ASN A 17 8.37 -4.78 14.50
CA ASN A 17 7.74 -4.15 15.65
C ASN A 17 7.28 -2.72 15.39
N VAL A 18 8.05 -1.92 14.65
CA VAL A 18 7.68 -0.54 14.33
C VAL A 18 6.37 -0.46 13.51
N VAL A 19 6.11 -1.46 12.64
CA VAL A 19 4.85 -1.55 11.89
C VAL A 19 3.70 -1.97 12.81
N LYS A 20 3.95 -2.94 13.70
CA LYS A 20 2.97 -3.38 14.70
C LYS A 20 2.62 -2.25 15.67
N ASP A 21 3.61 -1.49 16.15
CA ASP A 21 3.42 -0.32 17.00
C ASP A 21 2.61 0.77 16.29
N GLY A 22 2.90 1.01 15.01
CA GLY A 22 2.14 1.94 14.18
C GLY A 22 0.69 1.53 14.02
N LEU A 23 0.40 0.25 13.74
CA LEU A 23 -0.97 -0.27 13.62
C LEU A 23 -1.72 -0.19 14.96
N GLU A 24 -1.05 -0.51 16.06
CA GLU A 24 -1.63 -0.43 17.40
C GLU A 24 -1.96 1.02 17.78
N SER A 25 -1.08 1.95 17.47
CA SER A 25 -1.28 3.36 17.77
C SER A 25 -2.51 3.96 17.05
N VAL A 26 -2.81 3.51 15.83
CA VAL A 26 -3.98 3.98 15.07
C VAL A 26 -5.29 3.44 15.65
N ASN A 27 -5.24 2.39 16.47
CA ASN A 27 -6.42 1.81 17.11
C ASN A 27 -7.14 2.80 18.04
N VAL A 28 -6.44 3.82 18.56
CA VAL A 28 -7.06 4.90 19.35
C VAL A 28 -8.08 5.73 18.56
N LEU A 29 -8.08 5.61 17.23
CA LEU A 29 -9.05 6.25 16.33
C LEU A 29 -10.32 5.40 16.13
N ASN A 30 -10.32 4.14 16.56
CA ASN A 30 -11.48 3.27 16.41
C ASN A 30 -12.72 3.85 17.11
N GLY A 31 -13.84 3.84 16.40
CA GLY A 31 -15.09 4.42 16.86
C GLY A 31 -15.18 5.96 16.80
N ARG A 32 -14.05 6.64 16.47
CA ARG A 32 -14.00 8.10 16.28
C ARG A 32 -13.85 8.48 14.81
N GLU A 33 -13.06 7.71 14.06
CA GLU A 33 -12.73 7.98 12.67
C GLU A 33 -12.99 6.76 11.80
N PRO A 34 -13.71 6.92 10.68
CA PRO A 34 -13.91 5.83 9.71
C PRO A 34 -12.69 5.71 8.80
N TYR A 35 -11.67 4.98 9.25
CA TYR A 35 -10.43 4.75 8.51
C TYR A 35 -10.22 3.27 8.19
N PHE A 36 -9.40 2.99 7.19
CA PHE A 36 -8.94 1.66 6.86
C PHE A 36 -7.56 1.71 6.19
N LEU A 37 -6.80 0.66 6.40
CA LEU A 37 -5.47 0.48 5.83
C LEU A 37 -5.59 0.09 4.35
N VAL A 38 -4.78 0.70 3.51
CA VAL A 38 -4.66 0.42 2.07
C VAL A 38 -3.19 0.14 1.70
N GLY A 39 -2.90 -0.09 0.44
CA GLY A 39 -1.52 -0.16 -0.04
C GLY A 39 -0.76 -1.43 0.33
N GLY A 40 0.56 -1.29 0.55
CA GLY A 40 1.48 -2.40 0.73
C GLY A 40 1.28 -3.17 2.02
N VAL A 41 1.13 -2.48 3.16
CA VAL A 41 0.91 -3.12 4.47
C VAL A 41 -0.45 -3.81 4.53
N ALA A 42 -1.50 -3.22 3.92
CA ALA A 42 -2.78 -3.89 3.80
C ALA A 42 -2.68 -5.21 3.01
N THR A 43 -1.91 -5.22 1.92
CA THR A 43 -1.60 -6.44 1.15
C THR A 43 -0.97 -7.51 2.03
N GLN A 44 0.04 -7.15 2.81
CA GLN A 44 0.75 -8.08 3.70
C GLN A 44 -0.18 -8.75 4.73
N GLY A 45 -1.23 -8.05 5.17
CA GLY A 45 -2.23 -8.59 6.10
C GLY A 45 -3.04 -9.78 5.55
N TYR A 46 -2.92 -10.07 4.27
CA TYR A 46 -3.56 -11.21 3.61
C TYR A 46 -2.57 -12.31 3.23
N LEU A 47 -1.27 -12.06 3.34
CA LEU A 47 -0.24 -12.95 2.85
C LEU A 47 0.48 -13.65 4.00
N PRO A 48 0.86 -14.93 3.85
CA PRO A 48 1.76 -15.59 4.78
C PRO A 48 3.12 -14.86 4.80
N THR A 49 3.83 -14.92 5.92
CA THR A 49 5.09 -14.20 6.15
C THR A 49 6.08 -14.33 4.99
N ARG A 50 6.27 -15.53 4.44
CA ARG A 50 7.17 -15.80 3.32
C ARG A 50 6.82 -15.06 2.02
N CYS A 51 5.56 -14.64 1.86
CA CYS A 51 5.08 -13.91 0.68
C CYS A 51 4.98 -12.39 0.92
N ARG A 52 5.37 -11.88 2.08
CA ARG A 52 5.33 -10.47 2.44
C ARG A 52 6.55 -9.75 1.88
N ARG A 53 6.38 -9.02 0.78
CA ARG A 53 7.44 -8.12 0.34
C ARG A 53 7.50 -6.88 1.21
N PRO A 54 8.70 -6.38 1.57
CA PRO A 54 8.83 -5.15 2.36
C PRO A 54 8.25 -3.92 1.66
N THR A 55 7.68 -2.98 2.45
CA THR A 55 7.19 -1.67 1.99
C THR A 55 7.72 -0.56 2.89
N SER A 56 7.76 0.69 2.39
CA SER A 56 8.37 1.82 3.10
C SER A 56 7.40 2.64 3.95
N ASP A 57 6.09 2.42 3.75
CA ASP A 57 5.03 3.26 4.26
C ASP A 57 3.78 2.43 4.64
N MET A 58 2.97 3.02 5.49
CA MET A 58 1.65 2.54 5.85
C MET A 58 0.63 3.55 5.37
N ASP A 59 -0.25 3.14 4.46
CA ASP A 59 -1.24 4.02 3.85
C ASP A 59 -2.62 3.83 4.48
N PHE A 60 -3.24 4.94 4.89
CA PHE A 60 -4.60 4.96 5.44
C PHE A 60 -5.54 5.79 4.57
N ALA A 61 -6.73 5.25 4.29
CA ALA A 61 -7.84 5.99 3.69
C ALA A 61 -8.88 6.31 4.76
N LEU A 62 -9.53 7.48 4.61
CA LEU A 62 -10.64 7.91 5.46
C LEU A 62 -11.92 8.07 4.64
N VAL A 63 -13.07 7.79 5.25
CA VAL A 63 -14.41 7.98 4.66
C VAL A 63 -14.94 9.37 5.04
N ARG A 64 -14.08 10.37 4.95
CA ARG A 64 -14.40 11.79 5.10
C ARG A 64 -13.35 12.68 4.43
N PRO A 65 -13.66 13.96 4.20
CA PRO A 65 -12.64 14.93 3.84
C PRO A 65 -11.60 15.05 4.97
N LEU A 66 -10.38 15.41 4.63
CA LEU A 66 -9.31 15.62 5.60
C LEU A 66 -8.54 16.90 5.25
N SER A 67 -8.73 17.93 6.05
CA SER A 67 -7.94 19.17 5.99
C SER A 67 -6.69 19.08 6.88
N LYS A 68 -5.79 20.06 6.76
CA LYS A 68 -4.58 20.08 7.61
C LYS A 68 -4.87 20.28 9.11
N PRO A 69 -5.81 21.15 9.52
CA PRO A 69 -6.24 21.22 10.91
C PRO A 69 -6.81 19.91 11.41
N ASP A 70 -7.77 19.33 10.68
CA ASP A 70 -8.42 18.07 11.06
C ASP A 70 -7.42 16.92 11.21
N PHE A 71 -6.41 16.88 10.31
CA PHE A 71 -5.34 15.88 10.41
C PHE A 71 -4.55 16.02 11.72
N ARG A 72 -4.20 17.25 12.10
CA ARG A 72 -3.43 17.48 13.33
C ARG A 72 -4.21 17.06 14.57
N GLU A 73 -5.50 17.40 14.61
CA GLU A 73 -6.38 17.01 15.70
C GLU A 73 -6.58 15.49 15.76
N MET A 74 -6.85 14.87 14.61
CA MET A 74 -7.05 13.43 14.49
C MET A 74 -5.83 12.62 14.95
N VAL A 75 -4.61 13.05 14.58
CA VAL A 75 -3.40 12.28 14.90
C VAL A 75 -2.81 12.58 16.27
N GLU A 76 -3.31 13.56 17.00
CA GLU A 76 -2.76 13.89 18.32
C GLU A 76 -2.84 12.73 19.32
N PRO A 77 -3.97 12.01 19.48
CA PRO A 77 -4.03 10.82 20.31
C PRO A 77 -3.05 9.71 19.85
N VAL A 78 -2.86 9.55 18.53
CA VAL A 78 -1.90 8.61 17.96
C VAL A 78 -0.47 8.98 18.36
N ARG A 79 -0.14 10.28 18.29
CA ARG A 79 1.16 10.81 18.68
C ARG A 79 1.45 10.60 20.17
N MET A 80 0.45 10.86 21.01
CA MET A 80 0.58 10.63 22.46
C MET A 80 0.86 9.16 22.76
N TYR A 81 0.09 8.26 22.16
CA TYR A 81 0.29 6.82 22.31
C TYR A 81 1.70 6.38 21.90
N LEU A 82 2.17 6.85 20.73
CA LEU A 82 3.51 6.54 20.23
C LEU A 82 4.62 7.15 21.11
N HIS A 83 4.40 8.34 21.64
CA HIS A 83 5.34 8.97 22.57
C HIS A 83 5.52 8.12 23.84
N ASP A 84 4.43 7.60 24.41
CA ASP A 84 4.47 6.71 25.57
C ASP A 84 5.23 5.40 25.28
N MET A 85 5.25 4.98 23.99
CA MET A 85 6.06 3.86 23.52
C MET A 85 7.52 4.24 23.21
N GLY A 86 7.91 5.48 23.41
CA GLY A 86 9.28 5.99 23.21
C GLY A 86 9.58 6.41 21.78
N TYR A 87 8.56 6.73 20.97
CA TYR A 87 8.74 7.27 19.61
C TYR A 87 8.71 8.80 19.62
N ASP A 88 9.63 9.40 18.86
CA ASP A 88 9.47 10.76 18.37
C ASP A 88 8.55 10.78 17.16
N THR A 89 7.69 11.79 17.07
CA THR A 89 6.74 11.91 15.96
C THR A 89 6.80 13.28 15.30
N THR A 90 6.65 13.30 13.95
CA THR A 90 6.59 14.53 13.17
C THR A 90 5.47 14.47 12.13
N ALA A 91 4.51 15.38 12.22
CA ALA A 91 3.41 15.50 11.26
C ALA A 91 3.78 16.46 10.12
N LYS A 92 3.67 16.02 8.86
CA LYS A 92 3.98 16.80 7.66
C LYS A 92 2.89 16.68 6.58
N THR A 93 2.89 17.63 5.65
CA THR A 93 2.09 17.54 4.41
C THR A 93 2.97 17.00 3.29
N ASN A 94 2.57 15.91 2.67
CA ASN A 94 3.21 15.37 1.49
C ASN A 94 2.43 15.80 0.23
N ASN A 95 2.99 16.75 -0.53
CA ASN A 95 2.30 17.27 -1.71
C ASN A 95 2.40 16.33 -2.92
N ARG A 96 3.41 15.45 -2.98
CA ARG A 96 3.57 14.49 -4.08
C ARG A 96 2.53 13.37 -4.01
N SER A 97 2.37 12.76 -2.84
CA SER A 97 1.38 11.70 -2.63
C SER A 97 -0.03 12.22 -2.35
N ARG A 98 -0.20 13.56 -2.24
CA ARG A 98 -1.46 14.19 -1.80
C ARG A 98 -1.96 13.59 -0.47
N SER A 99 -1.04 13.40 0.47
CA SER A 99 -1.30 12.85 1.79
C SER A 99 -0.85 13.79 2.90
N PHE A 100 -1.29 13.49 4.10
CA PHE A 100 -0.65 13.94 5.34
C PHE A 100 0.15 12.78 5.89
N ALA A 101 1.36 13.04 6.34
CA ALA A 101 2.27 12.03 6.83
C ALA A 101 2.57 12.25 8.32
N LEU A 102 2.49 11.19 9.10
CA LEU A 102 3.03 11.08 10.44
C LEU A 102 4.28 10.21 10.38
N TYR A 103 5.43 10.82 10.58
CA TYR A 103 6.70 10.11 10.68
C TYR A 103 6.93 9.72 12.14
N LEU A 104 7.27 8.44 12.34
CA LEU A 104 7.71 7.91 13.62
C LEU A 104 9.21 7.68 13.56
N SER A 105 9.91 7.93 14.66
CA SER A 105 11.30 7.59 14.79
C SER A 105 11.62 7.14 16.21
N LYS A 106 12.44 6.11 16.34
CA LYS A 106 12.92 5.60 17.62
C LYS A 106 14.43 5.39 17.52
N PRO A 107 15.19 5.74 18.55
CA PRO A 107 16.61 5.43 18.61
C PRO A 107 16.86 3.93 18.48
N LEU A 108 17.77 3.56 17.59
CA LEU A 108 18.25 2.20 17.40
C LEU A 108 19.77 2.26 17.24
N ASP A 109 20.50 1.87 18.28
CA ASP A 109 21.97 1.94 18.32
C ASP A 109 22.51 3.32 17.87
N ASP A 110 23.15 3.36 16.69
CA ASP A 110 23.75 4.55 16.09
C ASP A 110 22.86 5.27 15.06
N CYS A 111 21.64 4.79 14.83
CA CYS A 111 20.69 5.36 13.86
C CYS A 111 19.31 5.63 14.48
N LEU A 112 18.44 6.26 13.71
CA LEU A 112 17.02 6.39 14.00
C LEU A 112 16.24 5.43 13.10
N ASP A 113 15.51 4.50 13.71
CA ASP A 113 14.57 3.64 13.01
C ASP A 113 13.28 4.40 12.72
N CYS A 114 12.88 4.48 11.45
CA CYS A 114 11.81 5.36 11.01
C CYS A 114 10.73 4.61 10.23
N LEU A 115 9.48 5.02 10.40
CA LEU A 115 8.33 4.60 9.63
C LEU A 115 7.50 5.82 9.22
N CYS A 116 6.90 5.77 8.04
CA CYS A 116 5.95 6.77 7.56
C CYS A 116 4.54 6.20 7.56
N MET A 117 3.61 6.90 8.22
CA MET A 117 2.18 6.64 8.17
C MET A 117 1.52 7.72 7.31
N GLU A 118 1.00 7.36 6.14
CA GLU A 118 0.38 8.30 5.21
C GLU A 118 -1.15 8.24 5.29
N PHE A 119 -1.78 9.39 5.45
CA PHE A 119 -3.24 9.54 5.45
C PHE A 119 -3.66 10.27 4.19
N VAL A 120 -4.45 9.63 3.34
CA VAL A 120 -4.86 10.20 2.04
C VAL A 120 -5.67 11.47 2.24
N ARG A 121 -5.13 12.59 1.73
CA ARG A 121 -5.79 13.90 1.80
C ARG A 121 -6.87 14.04 0.72
N ARG A 122 -8.07 14.47 1.12
CA ARG A 122 -9.15 14.82 0.19
C ARG A 122 -9.82 16.11 0.62
N SER A 123 -9.95 17.06 -0.32
CA SER A 123 -10.84 18.21 -0.12
C SER A 123 -12.29 17.73 -0.11
N PRO A 124 -13.25 18.53 0.42
CA PRO A 124 -14.67 18.17 0.37
C PRO A 124 -15.15 17.82 -1.05
N VAL A 125 -14.78 18.62 -2.05
CA VAL A 125 -15.12 18.37 -3.45
C VAL A 125 -14.53 17.06 -3.98
N ALA A 126 -13.27 16.78 -3.65
CA ALA A 126 -12.64 15.52 -4.05
C ALA A 126 -13.21 14.32 -3.31
N PHE A 127 -13.62 14.49 -2.06
CA PHE A 127 -14.29 13.45 -1.30
C PHE A 127 -15.65 13.08 -1.91
N GLU A 128 -16.51 14.06 -2.20
CA GLU A 128 -17.82 13.81 -2.80
C GLU A 128 -17.75 13.02 -4.12
N LYS A 129 -16.72 13.26 -4.94
CA LYS A 129 -16.49 12.48 -6.18
C LYS A 129 -16.20 11.01 -5.92
N HIS A 130 -15.65 10.66 -4.77
CA HIS A 130 -15.21 9.31 -4.43
C HIS A 130 -15.99 8.68 -3.27
N LYS A 131 -16.98 9.40 -2.71
CA LYS A 131 -17.69 9.02 -1.50
C LYS A 131 -18.27 7.62 -1.57
N LYS A 132 -19.09 7.33 -2.58
CA LYS A 132 -19.73 6.00 -2.77
C LYS A 132 -18.72 4.87 -2.82
N ARG A 133 -17.58 5.10 -3.51
CA ARG A 133 -16.51 4.11 -3.57
C ARG A 133 -15.86 3.91 -2.20
N LEU A 134 -15.52 4.98 -1.50
CA LEU A 134 -14.88 4.93 -0.17
C LEU A 134 -15.78 4.27 0.87
N GLU A 135 -17.07 4.57 0.84
CA GLU A 135 -18.07 3.93 1.70
C GLU A 135 -18.13 2.43 1.42
N ARG A 136 -18.21 2.02 0.14
CA ARG A 136 -18.16 0.61 -0.25
C ARG A 136 -16.86 -0.08 0.19
N GLU A 137 -15.69 0.53 -0.08
CA GLU A 137 -14.39 0.00 0.32
C GLU A 137 -14.32 -0.19 1.85
N TYR A 138 -14.85 0.75 2.62
CA TYR A 138 -14.91 0.68 4.08
C TYR A 138 -15.84 -0.43 4.58
N GLU A 139 -17.03 -0.58 3.98
CA GLU A 139 -17.99 -1.64 4.31
C GLU A 139 -17.41 -3.04 4.06
N HIS A 140 -16.62 -3.20 2.99
CA HIS A 140 -15.99 -4.47 2.62
C HIS A 140 -14.58 -4.65 3.24
N ALA A 141 -14.06 -3.63 3.92
CA ALA A 141 -12.79 -3.74 4.61
C ALA A 141 -12.87 -4.80 5.72
N ARG A 142 -11.85 -5.65 5.78
CA ARG A 142 -11.81 -6.79 6.69
C ARG A 142 -11.02 -6.46 7.95
N GLN A 143 -11.54 -6.89 9.09
CA GLN A 143 -10.81 -6.80 10.35
C GLN A 143 -9.69 -7.85 10.36
N LYS A 144 -8.50 -7.45 10.74
CA LYS A 144 -7.29 -8.25 10.86
C LYS A 144 -6.71 -8.10 12.25
N ILE A 145 -6.01 -9.10 12.71
CA ILE A 145 -5.30 -9.08 14.00
C ILE A 145 -3.84 -8.71 13.74
N VAL A 146 -3.28 -7.86 14.58
CA VAL A 146 -1.84 -7.61 14.62
C VAL A 146 -1.18 -8.84 15.24
N GLU A 147 -0.37 -9.55 14.46
CA GLU A 147 0.23 -10.82 14.87
C GLU A 147 1.07 -10.67 16.15
N GLY A 148 0.77 -11.51 17.15
CA GLY A 148 1.41 -11.47 18.47
C GLY A 148 0.90 -10.34 19.37
N ARG A 149 -0.25 -9.71 19.06
CA ARG A 149 -0.90 -8.68 19.89
C ARG A 149 -2.41 -8.88 19.94
N GLU A 150 -3.07 -8.33 20.93
CA GLU A 150 -4.55 -8.36 21.05
C GLU A 150 -5.24 -7.28 20.18
N THR A 151 -4.46 -6.49 19.47
CA THR A 151 -4.93 -5.35 18.66
C THR A 151 -5.40 -5.79 17.29
N THR A 152 -6.49 -5.18 16.82
CA THR A 152 -7.00 -5.38 15.46
C THR A 152 -6.90 -4.10 14.64
N TYR A 153 -6.82 -4.26 13.33
CA TYR A 153 -6.90 -3.15 12.37
C TYR A 153 -7.84 -3.51 11.23
N ARG A 154 -8.38 -2.51 10.56
CA ARG A 154 -9.23 -2.70 9.39
C ARG A 154 -8.40 -2.49 8.11
N ALA A 155 -8.39 -3.48 7.22
CA ALA A 155 -7.69 -3.41 5.93
C ALA A 155 -8.68 -3.51 4.77
N SER A 156 -8.43 -2.79 3.68
CA SER A 156 -9.18 -2.94 2.42
C SER A 156 -9.28 -4.41 2.01
N SER A 157 -10.38 -4.77 1.36
CA SER A 157 -10.51 -6.12 0.77
C SER A 157 -9.40 -6.40 -0.25
N PRO A 158 -9.07 -7.67 -0.52
CA PRO A 158 -8.09 -8.01 -1.55
C PRO A 158 -8.41 -7.39 -2.91
N GLU A 159 -9.68 -7.34 -3.28
CA GLU A 159 -10.18 -6.77 -4.53
C GLU A 159 -9.97 -5.24 -4.56
N ASP A 160 -10.32 -4.55 -3.47
CA ASP A 160 -10.14 -3.10 -3.34
C ASP A 160 -8.67 -2.69 -3.20
N ILE A 161 -7.77 -3.61 -2.88
CA ILE A 161 -6.32 -3.41 -2.97
C ILE A 161 -5.84 -3.61 -4.41
N ALA A 162 -6.31 -4.66 -5.09
CA ALA A 162 -5.83 -5.05 -6.41
C ALA A 162 -6.24 -4.05 -7.49
N VAL A 163 -7.50 -3.59 -7.50
CA VAL A 163 -8.01 -2.68 -8.53
C VAL A 163 -7.25 -1.36 -8.60
N PRO A 164 -7.02 -0.60 -7.52
CA PRO A 164 -6.19 0.61 -7.56
C PRO A 164 -4.74 0.36 -8.03
N LYS A 165 -4.17 -0.81 -7.72
CA LYS A 165 -2.84 -1.20 -8.20
C LYS A 165 -2.82 -1.42 -9.71
N LEU A 166 -3.84 -2.10 -10.27
CA LEU A 166 -4.02 -2.24 -11.71
C LEU A 166 -4.13 -0.88 -12.40
N VAL A 167 -5.01 0.00 -11.90
CA VAL A 167 -5.20 1.38 -12.43
C VAL A 167 -3.87 2.14 -12.42
N ARG A 168 -3.16 2.09 -11.30
CA ARG A 168 -1.87 2.78 -11.16
C ARG A 168 -0.83 2.25 -12.13
N THR A 169 -0.78 0.94 -12.32
CA THR A 169 0.13 0.27 -13.25
C THR A 169 -0.17 0.68 -14.69
N ILE A 170 -1.43 0.62 -15.13
CA ILE A 170 -1.86 1.06 -16.46
C ILE A 170 -1.50 2.52 -16.69
N ASN A 171 -1.82 3.39 -15.75
CA ASN A 171 -1.50 4.82 -15.85
C ASN A 171 0.01 5.10 -15.88
N SER A 172 0.81 4.29 -15.17
CA SER A 172 2.28 4.40 -15.21
C SER A 172 2.83 4.02 -16.58
N ILE A 173 2.33 2.94 -17.18
CA ILE A 173 2.73 2.49 -18.53
C ILE A 173 2.30 3.52 -19.58
N ARG A 174 1.09 4.07 -19.50
CA ARG A 174 0.64 5.15 -20.42
C ARG A 174 1.55 6.36 -20.40
N ARG A 175 2.06 6.75 -19.21
CA ARG A 175 2.99 7.89 -19.06
C ARG A 175 4.41 7.54 -19.50
N ASN A 176 4.81 6.29 -19.35
CA ASN A 176 6.13 5.81 -19.72
C ASN A 176 6.02 4.40 -20.37
N PRO A 177 5.84 4.33 -21.71
CA PRO A 177 5.68 3.06 -22.43
C PRO A 177 6.89 2.11 -22.29
N GLN A 178 8.09 2.61 -21.93
CA GLN A 178 9.26 1.77 -21.69
C GLN A 178 9.04 0.78 -20.52
N LEU A 179 8.08 1.05 -19.65
CA LEU A 179 7.72 0.12 -18.58
C LEU A 179 7.14 -1.21 -19.09
N LEU A 180 6.64 -1.28 -20.32
CA LEU A 180 6.11 -2.51 -20.93
C LEU A 180 7.12 -3.65 -20.97
N GLN A 181 8.43 -3.36 -21.12
CA GLN A 181 9.49 -4.36 -21.14
C GLN A 181 9.66 -5.10 -19.81
N PHE A 182 9.21 -4.51 -18.70
CA PHE A 182 9.32 -5.12 -17.36
C PHE A 182 8.09 -5.95 -16.97
N ILE A 183 7.07 -6.01 -17.82
CA ILE A 183 5.92 -6.89 -17.60
C ILE A 183 6.34 -8.33 -17.90
N PRO A 184 6.21 -9.27 -16.95
CA PRO A 184 6.50 -10.68 -17.21
C PRO A 184 5.72 -11.21 -18.42
N PRO A 185 6.31 -12.10 -19.22
CA PRO A 185 5.66 -12.64 -20.43
C PRO A 185 4.60 -13.70 -20.11
N ARG A 186 4.57 -14.23 -18.90
CA ARG A 186 3.67 -15.32 -18.45
C ARG A 186 3.22 -15.12 -17.03
N LEU A 187 2.18 -15.86 -16.65
CA LEU A 187 1.70 -15.94 -15.27
C LEU A 187 2.84 -16.27 -14.30
N LEU A 188 2.91 -15.52 -13.21
CA LEU A 188 3.92 -15.76 -12.17
C LEU A 188 3.63 -17.08 -11.44
N SER A 189 4.64 -17.93 -11.29
CA SER A 189 4.56 -19.12 -10.44
C SER A 189 4.52 -18.71 -8.96
N LEU A 190 3.92 -19.56 -8.15
CA LEU A 190 3.88 -19.43 -6.68
C LEU A 190 4.76 -20.46 -5.97
N SER A 191 5.71 -21.12 -6.69
CA SER A 191 6.70 -21.93 -5.99
C SER A 191 7.52 -21.06 -5.04
N ASP A 192 7.99 -21.65 -3.95
CA ASP A 192 8.72 -20.92 -2.91
C ASP A 192 9.95 -20.22 -3.48
N GLU A 193 10.67 -20.88 -4.38
CA GLU A 193 11.85 -20.33 -5.04
C GLU A 193 11.51 -19.12 -5.95
N GLU A 194 10.37 -19.16 -6.65
CA GLU A 194 9.95 -18.03 -7.49
C GLU A 194 9.49 -16.86 -6.63
N VAL A 195 8.77 -17.11 -5.54
CA VAL A 195 8.34 -16.09 -4.59
C VAL A 195 9.54 -15.37 -3.98
N GLU A 196 10.52 -16.13 -3.44
CA GLU A 196 11.75 -15.59 -2.86
C GLU A 196 12.52 -14.77 -3.91
N ARG A 197 12.77 -15.33 -5.08
CA ARG A 197 13.44 -14.64 -6.18
C ARG A 197 12.76 -13.32 -6.58
N ARG A 198 11.41 -13.25 -6.53
CA ARG A 198 10.68 -12.04 -6.84
C ARG A 198 10.80 -10.98 -5.76
N ILE A 199 10.73 -11.40 -4.49
CA ILE A 199 10.92 -10.47 -3.36
C ILE A 199 12.34 -9.88 -3.41
N ASP A 200 13.36 -10.70 -3.64
CA ASP A 200 14.74 -10.26 -3.76
C ASP A 200 14.93 -9.28 -4.92
N SER A 201 14.41 -9.61 -6.10
CA SER A 201 14.47 -8.72 -7.27
C SER A 201 13.78 -7.38 -7.02
N ILE A 202 12.64 -7.35 -6.30
CA ILE A 202 11.98 -6.11 -5.88
C ILE A 202 12.88 -5.34 -4.90
N GLY A 203 13.57 -6.02 -4.00
CA GLY A 203 14.52 -5.44 -3.05
C GLY A 203 15.71 -4.79 -3.76
N GLU A 204 16.29 -5.45 -4.76
CA GLU A 204 17.38 -4.92 -5.59
C GLU A 204 16.95 -3.65 -6.34
N ILE A 205 15.79 -3.70 -7.04
CA ILE A 205 15.24 -2.53 -7.75
C ILE A 205 14.99 -1.38 -6.79
N ARG A 206 14.51 -1.66 -5.58
CA ARG A 206 14.31 -0.65 -4.53
C ARG A 206 15.63 0.01 -4.13
N THR A 207 16.65 -0.78 -3.88
CA THR A 207 17.98 -0.27 -3.51
C THR A 207 18.54 0.62 -4.62
N GLU A 208 18.38 0.22 -5.86
CA GLU A 208 18.77 1.02 -7.02
C GLU A 208 17.97 2.33 -7.11
N ALA A 209 16.64 2.28 -6.92
CA ALA A 209 15.77 3.45 -6.94
C ALA A 209 16.06 4.44 -5.80
N VAL A 210 16.43 3.95 -4.62
CA VAL A 210 16.84 4.79 -3.48
C VAL A 210 18.18 5.46 -3.75
N SER A 211 19.09 4.75 -4.40
CA SER A 211 20.41 5.30 -4.79
C SER A 211 20.31 6.33 -5.94
N ASN A 212 19.24 6.27 -6.74
CA ASN A 212 18.97 7.14 -7.88
C ASN A 212 17.58 7.81 -7.78
N PRO A 213 17.35 8.68 -6.78
CA PRO A 213 15.98 9.17 -6.46
C PRO A 213 15.36 10.07 -7.54
N GLY A 214 16.15 10.50 -8.54
CA GLY A 214 15.71 11.31 -9.67
C GLY A 214 15.29 10.50 -10.90
N ASP A 215 15.49 9.18 -10.93
CA ASP A 215 15.17 8.34 -12.09
C ASP A 215 13.69 7.90 -12.08
N PRO A 216 12.84 8.48 -12.98
CA PRO A 216 11.43 8.15 -13.05
C PRO A 216 11.17 6.73 -13.61
N LEU A 217 12.10 6.18 -14.40
CA LEU A 217 11.98 4.83 -14.94
C LEU A 217 12.17 3.78 -13.83
N LEU A 218 13.18 3.95 -12.97
CA LEU A 218 13.41 3.06 -11.83
C LEU A 218 12.25 3.11 -10.84
N ALA A 219 11.77 4.31 -10.50
CA ALA A 219 10.61 4.46 -9.63
C ALA A 219 9.36 3.81 -10.24
N GLY A 220 9.16 3.96 -11.55
CA GLY A 220 8.07 3.32 -12.30
C GLY A 220 8.21 1.80 -12.32
N ARG A 221 9.42 1.27 -12.59
CA ARG A 221 9.74 -0.16 -12.58
C ARG A 221 9.47 -0.79 -11.21
N LEU A 222 9.98 -0.19 -10.13
CA LEU A 222 9.74 -0.67 -8.78
C LEU A 222 8.24 -0.80 -8.48
N ARG A 223 7.47 0.24 -8.81
CA ARG A 223 6.02 0.26 -8.60
C ARG A 223 5.32 -0.83 -9.39
N LEU A 224 5.64 -0.94 -10.68
CA LEU A 224 5.05 -1.92 -11.61
C LEU A 224 5.28 -3.35 -11.12
N VAL A 225 6.52 -3.74 -10.85
CA VAL A 225 6.83 -5.11 -10.43
C VAL A 225 6.25 -5.44 -9.06
N SER A 226 6.23 -4.46 -8.14
CA SER A 226 5.60 -4.60 -6.83
C SER A 226 4.10 -4.76 -6.93
N ASP A 227 3.42 -3.99 -7.78
CA ASP A 227 1.98 -4.07 -7.94
C ASP A 227 1.55 -5.39 -8.61
N ILE A 228 2.26 -5.82 -9.65
CA ILE A 228 1.99 -7.13 -10.30
C ILE A 228 2.17 -8.27 -9.30
N TYR A 229 3.24 -8.24 -8.51
CA TYR A 229 3.48 -9.23 -7.46
C TYR A 229 2.33 -9.26 -6.44
N ASP A 230 1.96 -8.11 -5.89
CA ASP A 230 0.91 -8.01 -4.88
C ASP A 230 -0.44 -8.51 -5.39
N ILE A 231 -0.83 -8.12 -6.61
CA ILE A 231 -2.10 -8.54 -7.23
C ILE A 231 -2.10 -10.07 -7.42
N ARG A 232 -0.98 -10.63 -7.91
CA ARG A 232 -0.86 -12.07 -8.13
C ARG A 232 -0.97 -12.86 -6.82
N MET A 233 -0.26 -12.43 -5.78
CA MET A 233 -0.30 -13.08 -4.47
C MET A 233 -1.69 -13.00 -3.85
N LEU A 234 -2.33 -11.84 -3.86
CA LEU A 234 -3.68 -11.67 -3.34
C LEU A 234 -4.68 -12.55 -4.09
N SER A 235 -4.66 -12.52 -5.42
CA SER A 235 -5.59 -13.28 -6.26
C SER A 235 -5.54 -14.78 -5.97
N GLU A 236 -4.36 -15.33 -5.81
CA GLU A 236 -4.17 -16.77 -5.62
C GLU A 236 -4.39 -17.22 -4.17
N LEU A 237 -3.86 -16.45 -3.22
CA LEU A 237 -3.83 -16.90 -1.82
C LEU A 237 -5.09 -16.52 -1.03
N THR A 238 -5.89 -15.55 -1.52
CA THR A 238 -7.13 -15.15 -0.84
C THR A 238 -8.39 -15.58 -1.56
N GLY A 239 -8.30 -15.95 -2.83
CA GLY A 239 -9.44 -16.28 -3.67
C GLY A 239 -10.38 -15.08 -3.84
N PHE A 240 -10.10 -14.17 -4.78
CA PHE A 240 -10.96 -13.03 -5.07
C PHE A 240 -12.41 -13.43 -5.28
N ASN A 241 -13.33 -12.67 -4.70
CA ASN A 241 -14.72 -12.68 -5.14
C ASN A 241 -14.78 -11.99 -6.51
N GLN A 242 -14.97 -12.78 -7.58
CA GLN A 242 -14.93 -12.28 -8.94
C GLN A 242 -16.02 -11.23 -9.22
N GLU A 243 -17.23 -11.43 -8.72
CA GLU A 243 -18.34 -10.49 -8.89
C GLU A 243 -18.02 -9.15 -8.23
N TYR A 244 -17.52 -9.20 -7.00
CA TYR A 244 -17.11 -8.00 -6.27
C TYR A 244 -15.92 -7.31 -6.94
N PHE A 245 -14.93 -8.05 -7.44
CA PHE A 245 -13.81 -7.51 -8.19
C PHE A 245 -14.27 -6.74 -9.42
N LEU A 246 -15.16 -7.31 -10.23
CA LEU A 246 -15.72 -6.65 -11.41
C LEU A 246 -16.57 -5.43 -11.06
N ARG A 247 -17.25 -5.45 -9.90
CA ARG A 247 -17.95 -4.28 -9.37
C ARG A 247 -16.97 -3.18 -8.97
N ALA A 248 -15.92 -3.53 -8.23
CA ALA A 248 -14.88 -2.60 -7.82
C ALA A 248 -14.16 -1.98 -9.02
N GLU A 249 -13.88 -2.78 -10.08
CA GLU A 249 -13.27 -2.32 -11.32
C GLU A 249 -14.11 -1.25 -12.02
N ARG A 250 -15.43 -1.40 -12.07
CA ARG A 250 -16.33 -0.43 -12.71
C ARG A 250 -16.28 0.97 -12.12
N ASP A 251 -15.92 1.10 -10.85
CA ASP A 251 -15.75 2.40 -10.20
C ASP A 251 -14.47 3.14 -10.64
N TRP A 252 -13.62 2.50 -11.44
CA TRP A 252 -12.37 3.04 -11.93
C TRP A 252 -12.38 3.16 -13.47
N HIS A 253 -12.92 4.26 -13.98
CA HIS A 253 -13.06 4.52 -15.42
C HIS A 253 -11.75 4.43 -16.23
N ASP A 254 -10.60 4.63 -15.58
CA ASP A 254 -9.29 4.59 -16.24
C ASP A 254 -8.87 3.18 -16.71
N LEU A 255 -9.47 2.12 -16.18
CA LEU A 255 -9.16 0.74 -16.58
C LEU A 255 -9.62 0.45 -18.02
N ASN A 256 -10.72 1.01 -18.45
CA ASN A 256 -11.31 0.78 -19.79
C ASN A 256 -10.61 1.57 -20.91
N GLY A 257 -9.74 2.53 -20.57
CA GLY A 257 -9.06 3.38 -21.53
C GLY A 257 -7.87 2.73 -22.26
N ASN A 258 -7.49 1.50 -21.90
CA ASN A 258 -6.37 0.80 -22.53
C ASN A 258 -6.52 -0.73 -22.41
N PRO A 259 -7.45 -1.33 -23.19
CA PRO A 259 -7.81 -2.75 -23.06
C PRO A 259 -6.63 -3.70 -23.27
N GLU A 260 -5.74 -3.42 -24.22
CA GLU A 260 -4.58 -4.27 -24.50
C GLU A 260 -3.63 -4.40 -23.29
N ILE A 261 -3.30 -3.28 -22.65
CA ILE A 261 -2.45 -3.29 -21.43
C ILE A 261 -3.19 -3.96 -20.28
N ARG A 262 -4.49 -3.68 -20.12
CA ARG A 262 -5.35 -4.30 -19.11
C ARG A 262 -5.35 -5.83 -19.25
N ASP A 263 -5.64 -6.33 -20.43
CA ASP A 263 -5.74 -7.76 -20.70
C ASP A 263 -4.39 -8.46 -20.48
N ARG A 264 -3.30 -7.83 -20.91
CA ARG A 264 -1.95 -8.34 -20.64
C ARG A 264 -1.66 -8.43 -19.12
N LEU A 265 -2.02 -7.42 -18.34
CA LEU A 265 -1.84 -7.44 -16.88
C LEU A 265 -2.74 -8.47 -16.20
N PHE A 266 -3.99 -8.61 -16.66
CA PHE A 266 -4.91 -9.63 -16.15
C PHE A 266 -4.39 -11.03 -16.37
N ASN A 267 -3.87 -11.34 -17.57
CA ASN A 267 -3.31 -12.63 -17.89
C ASN A 267 -2.07 -13.00 -17.05
N ILE A 268 -1.32 -12.00 -16.56
CA ILE A 268 -0.12 -12.23 -15.74
C ILE A 268 -0.42 -12.30 -14.25
N ALA A 269 -1.32 -11.44 -13.77
CA ALA A 269 -1.54 -11.26 -12.35
C ALA A 269 -2.83 -11.92 -11.84
N LEU A 270 -3.78 -12.23 -12.72
CA LEU A 270 -5.12 -12.71 -12.34
C LEU A 270 -5.46 -14.04 -13.00
N PRO A 271 -5.12 -15.19 -12.37
CA PRO A 271 -5.35 -16.52 -12.94
C PRO A 271 -6.81 -16.80 -13.25
N MET A 272 -7.76 -16.15 -12.54
CA MET A 272 -9.19 -16.31 -12.76
C MET A 272 -9.68 -15.88 -14.16
N PHE A 273 -8.88 -15.05 -14.85
CA PHE A 273 -9.18 -14.59 -16.21
C PHE A 273 -8.50 -15.42 -17.30
N ILE A 274 -7.64 -16.39 -16.94
CA ILE A 274 -6.97 -17.25 -17.91
C ILE A 274 -8.02 -18.17 -18.57
N GLY A 275 -8.03 -18.19 -19.90
CA GLY A 275 -8.95 -19.02 -20.69
C GLY A 275 -10.39 -18.50 -20.79
N LYS A 276 -10.70 -17.32 -20.27
CA LYS A 276 -11.97 -16.66 -20.57
C LYS A 276 -11.82 -15.87 -21.87
N PRO A 277 -12.70 -16.07 -22.86
CA PRO A 277 -12.75 -15.17 -24.01
C PRO A 277 -13.02 -13.75 -23.51
N ASN A 278 -12.33 -12.76 -24.06
CA ASN A 278 -12.53 -11.35 -23.76
C ASN A 278 -14.03 -11.03 -23.86
N ALA A 279 -14.66 -10.70 -22.76
CA ALA A 279 -16.06 -10.33 -22.70
C ALA A 279 -16.25 -8.88 -23.10
#